data_91095882e17a379f92f8753fa9dc52b9
#
_entry.id   91095882e17a379f92f8753fa9dc52b9
#
_cell.length_a   1.000
_cell.length_b   1.000
_cell.length_c   1.000
_cell.angle_alpha   90.00
_cell.angle_beta   90.00
_cell.angle_gamma   90.00
#
_symmetry.space_group_name_H-M   'P 1'
#
loop_
_entity.id
_entity.type
_entity.pdbx_description
1 polymer ?
#
loop_
_entity_poly.entity_id
_entity_poly.type
_entity_poly.pdbx_seq_one_letter_code
_entity_poly.pdbx_strand_id
1 'polypeptide(L)'
;DIIDAVSLAVLYEVDDETWGIVSKAAYQYGRKDWIVGFLLSSRDERKDYMTWEVFMKNPYQTLRDILEHSPKKAEDIQKYLEKKWYQGHSFVPWYDIHKSDEMLYCGYWSNETAAAVKILGIDDSCLKDQQYYPYDLAHFKK
;
A
#
# COMPACT_ATOMS: atom_id res chain seq x y z
N ASP A 1 -8.60 5.91 -6.01
CA ASP A 1 -7.64 4.82 -6.27
C ASP A 1 -8.00 3.62 -5.42
N ILE A 2 -8.16 2.46 -6.07
CA ILE A 2 -8.57 1.21 -5.39
C ILE A 2 -7.51 0.74 -4.40
N ILE A 3 -6.23 0.86 -4.74
CA ILE A 3 -5.15 0.46 -3.84
C ILE A 3 -5.23 1.26 -2.54
N ASP A 4 -5.39 2.58 -2.64
CA ASP A 4 -5.52 3.42 -1.46
C ASP A 4 -6.78 3.10 -0.65
N ALA A 5 -7.90 2.90 -1.33
CA ALA A 5 -9.16 2.60 -0.63
C ALA A 5 -9.06 1.31 0.20
N VAL A 6 -8.50 0.25 -0.39
CA VAL A 6 -8.32 -1.03 0.32
C VAL A 6 -7.28 -0.88 1.43
N SER A 7 -6.19 -0.17 1.15
CA SER A 7 -5.14 0.08 2.15
C SER A 7 -5.70 0.79 3.39
N LEU A 8 -6.48 1.85 3.17
CA LEU A 8 -7.09 2.59 4.27
C LEU A 8 -8.11 1.76 5.04
N ALA A 9 -8.87 0.91 4.34
CA ALA A 9 -9.81 0.00 5.00
C ALA A 9 -9.09 -0.99 5.93
N VAL A 10 -7.92 -1.49 5.51
CA VAL A 10 -7.07 -2.33 6.35
C VAL A 10 -6.54 -1.55 7.55
N LEU A 11 -5.96 -0.38 7.28
CA LEU A 11 -5.30 0.42 8.32
C LEU A 11 -6.27 0.90 9.40
N TYR A 12 -7.47 1.32 9.01
CA TYR A 12 -8.50 1.78 9.94
C TYR A 12 -9.32 0.66 10.58
N GLU A 13 -9.07 -0.58 10.20
CA GLU A 13 -9.81 -1.74 10.73
C GLU A 13 -11.33 -1.52 10.62
N VAL A 14 -11.77 -1.12 9.43
CA VAL A 14 -13.19 -0.77 9.20
C VAL A 14 -14.11 -1.94 9.54
N ASP A 15 -15.39 -1.63 9.84
CA ASP A 15 -16.38 -2.65 10.14
C ASP A 15 -16.68 -3.54 8.92
N ASP A 16 -17.40 -4.63 9.16
CA ASP A 16 -17.69 -5.62 8.11
C ASP A 16 -18.54 -5.04 6.98
N GLU A 17 -19.45 -4.13 7.30
CA GLU A 17 -20.28 -3.47 6.29
C GLU A 17 -19.42 -2.62 5.34
N THR A 18 -18.56 -1.78 5.92
CA THR A 18 -17.64 -0.94 5.14
C THR A 18 -16.67 -1.79 4.34
N TRP A 19 -16.12 -2.85 4.96
CA TRP A 19 -15.24 -3.77 4.26
C TRP A 19 -15.94 -4.40 3.05
N GLY A 20 -17.21 -4.82 3.22
CA GLY A 20 -17.99 -5.40 2.13
C GLY A 20 -18.12 -4.46 0.94
N ILE A 21 -18.36 -3.17 1.20
CA ILE A 21 -18.45 -2.16 0.15
C ILE A 21 -17.11 -1.99 -0.58
N VAL A 22 -16.03 -1.83 0.20
CA VAL A 22 -14.70 -1.61 -0.38
C VAL A 22 -14.22 -2.83 -1.15
N SER A 23 -14.38 -4.03 -0.59
CA SER A 23 -13.92 -5.27 -1.24
C SER A 23 -14.69 -5.54 -2.53
N LYS A 24 -16.00 -5.29 -2.55
CA LYS A 24 -16.80 -5.45 -3.77
C LYS A 24 -16.29 -4.53 -4.89
N ALA A 25 -16.03 -3.26 -4.56
CA ALA A 25 -15.49 -2.32 -5.53
C ALA A 25 -14.10 -2.76 -6.00
N ALA A 26 -13.26 -3.27 -5.10
CA ALA A 26 -11.93 -3.74 -5.44
C ALA A 26 -11.97 -4.95 -6.38
N TYR A 27 -12.86 -5.92 -6.15
CA TYR A 27 -13.02 -7.06 -7.06
C TYR A 27 -13.53 -6.62 -8.43
N GLN A 28 -14.38 -5.60 -8.47
CA GLN A 28 -14.96 -5.12 -9.73
C GLN A 28 -13.96 -4.28 -10.54
N TYR A 29 -13.19 -3.41 -9.89
CA TYR A 29 -12.36 -2.41 -10.55
C TYR A 29 -10.85 -2.64 -10.38
N GLY A 30 -10.43 -3.55 -9.55
CA GLY A 30 -9.02 -3.80 -9.24
C GLY A 30 -8.25 -4.60 -10.29
N ARG A 31 -8.90 -5.06 -11.35
CA ARG A 31 -8.31 -5.71 -12.52
C ARG A 31 -7.44 -6.93 -12.21
N LYS A 32 -7.73 -7.64 -11.13
CA LYS A 32 -6.90 -8.76 -10.68
C LYS A 32 -5.42 -8.37 -10.47
N ASP A 33 -5.21 -7.19 -9.91
CA ASP A 33 -3.88 -6.72 -9.54
C ASP A 33 -3.41 -7.44 -8.26
N TRP A 34 -2.16 -7.92 -8.27
CA TRP A 34 -1.60 -8.66 -7.13
C TRP A 34 -1.63 -7.84 -5.83
N ILE A 35 -1.30 -6.52 -5.90
CA ILE A 35 -1.29 -5.67 -4.70
C ILE A 35 -2.70 -5.61 -4.09
N VAL A 36 -3.71 -5.39 -4.93
CA VAL A 36 -5.11 -5.35 -4.47
C VAL A 36 -5.50 -6.68 -3.83
N GLY A 37 -5.20 -7.78 -4.50
CA GLY A 37 -5.52 -9.13 -4.00
C GLY A 37 -4.82 -9.43 -2.68
N PHE A 38 -3.54 -9.07 -2.57
CA PHE A 38 -2.80 -9.23 -1.32
C PHE A 38 -3.46 -8.47 -0.16
N LEU A 39 -3.83 -7.21 -0.39
CA LEU A 39 -4.48 -6.39 0.64
C LEU A 39 -5.84 -6.97 1.05
N LEU A 40 -6.63 -7.45 0.07
CA LEU A 40 -7.93 -8.07 0.35
C LEU A 40 -7.79 -9.36 1.15
N SER A 41 -6.72 -10.11 0.94
CA SER A 41 -6.48 -11.38 1.63
C SER A 41 -6.34 -11.24 3.14
N SER A 42 -6.15 -10.01 3.64
CA SER A 42 -6.08 -9.75 5.08
C SER A 42 -7.36 -10.14 5.82
N ARG A 43 -8.51 -10.11 5.13
CA ARG A 43 -9.83 -10.44 5.72
C ARG A 43 -10.60 -11.46 4.89
N ASP A 44 -10.32 -11.57 3.60
CA ASP A 44 -10.98 -12.53 2.71
C ASP A 44 -10.08 -13.75 2.53
N GLU A 45 -10.66 -14.95 2.58
CA GLU A 45 -9.88 -16.19 2.51
C GLU A 45 -9.39 -16.55 1.10
N ARG A 46 -9.66 -15.70 0.11
CA ARG A 46 -9.25 -15.95 -1.28
C ARG A 46 -7.73 -15.89 -1.41
N LYS A 47 -7.20 -16.82 -2.20
CA LYS A 47 -5.76 -16.90 -2.46
C LYS A 47 -5.42 -16.93 -3.95
N ASP A 48 -6.40 -16.79 -4.80
CA ASP A 48 -6.19 -16.78 -6.26
C ASP A 48 -5.33 -15.60 -6.71
N TYR A 49 -5.26 -14.51 -5.92
CA TYR A 49 -4.39 -13.36 -6.21
C TYR A 49 -2.93 -13.76 -6.38
N MET A 50 -2.51 -14.88 -5.79
CA MET A 50 -1.11 -15.32 -5.86
C MET A 50 -0.66 -15.58 -7.30
N THR A 51 -1.61 -15.86 -8.21
CA THR A 51 -1.33 -16.05 -9.63
C THR A 51 -1.49 -14.77 -10.44
N TRP A 52 -1.92 -13.68 -9.83
CA TRP A 52 -2.15 -12.41 -10.51
C TRP A 52 -0.85 -11.65 -10.71
N GLU A 53 -0.86 -10.71 -11.66
CA GLU A 53 0.29 -9.85 -11.93
C GLU A 53 0.14 -8.50 -11.25
N VAL A 54 1.25 -7.78 -11.11
CA VAL A 54 1.26 -6.38 -10.68
C VAL A 54 1.10 -5.52 -11.93
N PHE A 55 0.07 -4.68 -11.99
CA PHE A 55 -0.15 -3.82 -13.16
C PHE A 55 0.84 -2.67 -13.22
N MET A 56 1.01 -1.95 -12.15
CA MET A 56 1.96 -0.84 -12.06
C MET A 56 3.29 -1.38 -11.54
N LYS A 57 4.07 -1.99 -12.45
CA LYS A 57 5.28 -2.71 -12.08
C LYS A 57 6.34 -1.82 -11.43
N ASN A 58 6.44 -0.58 -11.83
CA ASN A 58 7.27 0.40 -11.17
C ASN A 58 6.36 1.34 -10.36
N PRO A 59 6.38 1.31 -9.02
CA PRO A 59 7.34 0.61 -8.16
C PRO A 59 6.84 -0.73 -7.59
N TYR A 60 5.61 -1.16 -7.84
CA TYR A 60 4.95 -2.21 -7.06
C TYR A 60 5.51 -3.61 -7.25
N GLN A 61 6.19 -3.88 -8.36
CA GLN A 61 6.85 -5.18 -8.51
C GLN A 61 7.96 -5.34 -7.47
N THR A 62 8.71 -4.28 -7.20
CA THR A 62 9.73 -4.29 -6.14
C THR A 62 9.10 -4.56 -4.77
N LEU A 63 7.97 -3.91 -4.47
CA LEU A 63 7.26 -4.15 -3.21
C LEU A 63 6.81 -5.61 -3.10
N ARG A 64 6.22 -6.16 -4.15
CA ARG A 64 5.83 -7.57 -4.18
C ARG A 64 7.00 -8.49 -3.88
N ASP A 65 8.13 -8.28 -4.55
CA ASP A 65 9.32 -9.10 -4.37
C ASP A 65 9.80 -9.06 -2.91
N ILE A 66 9.78 -7.89 -2.30
CA ILE A 66 10.15 -7.75 -0.88
C ILE A 66 9.19 -8.56 0.00
N LEU A 67 7.88 -8.40 -0.21
CA LEU A 67 6.86 -9.05 0.62
C LEU A 67 6.90 -10.57 0.50
N GLU A 68 7.20 -11.09 -0.70
CA GLU A 68 7.24 -12.53 -0.95
C GLU A 68 8.57 -13.18 -0.55
N HIS A 69 9.69 -12.50 -0.74
CA HIS A 69 10.99 -13.17 -0.73
C HIS A 69 12.05 -12.58 0.19
N SER A 70 11.90 -11.34 0.67
CA SER A 70 12.97 -10.74 1.46
C SER A 70 13.08 -11.38 2.86
N PRO A 71 14.30 -11.74 3.30
CA PRO A 71 14.54 -12.18 4.68
C PRO A 71 14.65 -11.01 5.67
N LYS A 72 14.73 -9.76 5.17
CA LYS A 72 14.85 -8.55 5.99
C LYS A 72 13.89 -7.47 5.47
N LYS A 73 12.61 -7.76 5.58
CA LYS A 73 11.56 -6.96 4.93
C LYS A 73 11.54 -5.49 5.36
N ALA A 74 11.69 -5.20 6.64
CA ALA A 74 11.64 -3.82 7.13
C ALA A 74 12.75 -2.96 6.52
N GLU A 75 13.97 -3.48 6.49
CA GLU A 75 15.11 -2.76 5.91
C GLU A 75 14.97 -2.56 4.40
N ASP A 76 14.51 -3.58 3.70
CA ASP A 76 14.29 -3.49 2.27
C ASP A 76 13.12 -2.55 1.93
N ILE A 77 12.09 -2.52 2.76
CA ILE A 77 10.99 -1.56 2.62
C ILE A 77 11.51 -0.14 2.80
N GLN A 78 12.39 0.10 3.78
CA GLN A 78 12.99 1.42 3.96
C GLN A 78 13.70 1.90 2.71
N LYS A 79 14.53 1.05 2.11
CA LYS A 79 15.21 1.37 0.85
C LYS A 79 14.25 1.59 -0.30
N TYR A 80 13.21 0.78 -0.38
CA TYR A 80 12.19 0.90 -1.39
C TYR A 80 11.49 2.26 -1.30
N LEU A 81 11.07 2.69 -0.11
CA LEU A 81 10.43 3.97 0.08
C LEU A 81 11.36 5.14 -0.24
N GLU A 82 12.65 5.04 0.11
CA GLU A 82 13.62 6.09 -0.15
C GLU A 82 13.94 6.25 -1.63
N LYS A 83 13.99 5.15 -2.40
CA LYS A 83 14.60 5.14 -3.73
C LYS A 83 13.67 4.77 -4.87
N LYS A 84 12.54 4.13 -4.60
CA LYS A 84 11.68 3.55 -5.64
C LYS A 84 10.24 4.06 -5.62
N TRP A 85 9.65 4.18 -4.44
CA TRP A 85 8.21 4.43 -4.33
C TRP A 85 7.79 5.76 -4.96
N TYR A 86 8.40 6.87 -4.54
CA TYR A 86 8.03 8.19 -5.06
C TYR A 86 8.34 8.31 -6.55
N GLN A 87 9.55 7.94 -6.92
CA GLN A 87 9.99 8.02 -8.31
C GLN A 87 9.16 7.12 -9.24
N GLY A 88 8.70 5.97 -8.73
CA GLY A 88 7.84 5.07 -9.48
C GLY A 88 6.46 5.65 -9.78
N HIS A 89 6.06 6.71 -9.07
CA HIS A 89 4.78 7.37 -9.29
C HIS A 89 4.90 8.64 -10.15
N SER A 90 5.99 8.81 -10.88
CA SER A 90 6.26 10.03 -11.65
C SER A 90 5.20 10.37 -12.71
N PHE A 91 4.39 9.41 -13.14
CA PHE A 91 3.35 9.62 -14.16
C PHE A 91 1.95 9.83 -13.58
N VAL A 92 1.78 9.81 -12.25
CA VAL A 92 0.46 10.04 -11.64
C VAL A 92 0.24 11.53 -11.38
N PRO A 93 -1.05 11.99 -11.34
CA PRO A 93 -1.34 13.43 -11.25
C PRO A 93 -0.82 14.12 -10.00
N TRP A 94 -0.63 13.39 -8.88
CA TRP A 94 -0.17 14.01 -7.64
C TRP A 94 1.36 14.12 -7.54
N TYR A 95 2.11 13.56 -8.49
CA TYR A 95 3.57 13.62 -8.45
C TYR A 95 4.05 15.08 -8.49
N ASP A 96 4.93 15.43 -7.54
CA ASP A 96 5.47 16.78 -7.37
C ASP A 96 4.42 17.88 -7.17
N ILE A 97 3.20 17.52 -6.72
CA ILE A 97 2.12 18.50 -6.51
C ILE A 97 2.53 19.56 -5.47
N HIS A 98 3.46 19.26 -4.57
CA HIS A 98 3.98 20.22 -3.60
C HIS A 98 4.74 21.38 -4.26
N LYS A 99 5.12 21.23 -5.54
CA LYS A 99 5.77 22.27 -6.33
C LYS A 99 4.75 23.14 -7.09
N SER A 100 3.46 22.81 -6.99
CA SER A 100 2.41 23.55 -7.66
C SER A 100 2.05 24.82 -6.89
N ASP A 101 1.80 25.91 -7.63
CA ASP A 101 1.32 27.17 -7.06
C ASP A 101 -0.17 27.10 -6.70
N GLU A 102 -0.85 26.00 -6.99
CA GLU A 102 -2.30 25.85 -6.78
C GLU A 102 -2.65 25.37 -5.37
N MET A 103 -1.67 25.23 -4.49
CA MET A 103 -1.86 24.80 -3.08
C MET A 103 -2.60 23.46 -2.95
N LEU A 104 -2.32 22.53 -3.86
CA LEU A 104 -2.96 21.20 -3.87
C LEU A 104 -2.17 20.13 -3.12
N TYR A 105 -1.09 20.52 -2.44
CA TYR A 105 -0.27 19.57 -1.71
C TYR A 105 -1.03 18.98 -0.53
N CYS A 106 -1.15 17.66 -0.49
CA CYS A 106 -1.84 16.95 0.59
C CYS A 106 -0.95 15.85 1.23
N GLY A 107 0.35 15.88 0.96
CA GLY A 107 1.31 14.88 1.44
C GLY A 107 1.43 13.70 0.48
N TYR A 108 2.52 12.96 0.66
CA TYR A 108 2.79 11.76 -0.11
C TYR A 108 2.91 10.59 0.86
N TRP A 109 1.93 9.68 0.86
CA TRP A 109 1.87 8.58 1.82
C TRP A 109 1.74 7.25 1.11
N SER A 110 2.63 6.32 1.42
CA SER A 110 2.56 4.94 0.93
C SER A 110 1.66 4.12 1.85
N ASN A 111 0.36 4.31 1.71
CA ASN A 111 -0.63 3.62 2.53
C ASN A 111 -0.60 2.10 2.31
N GLU A 112 -0.36 1.67 1.08
CA GLU A 112 -0.27 0.24 0.74
C GLU A 112 0.91 -0.44 1.42
N THR A 113 2.04 0.26 1.57
CA THR A 113 3.20 -0.27 2.31
C THR A 113 2.86 -0.42 3.79
N ALA A 114 2.25 0.59 4.39
CA ALA A 114 1.83 0.52 5.80
C ALA A 114 0.82 -0.60 6.03
N ALA A 115 -0.14 -0.76 5.13
CA ALA A 115 -1.11 -1.84 5.20
C ALA A 115 -0.43 -3.21 5.11
N ALA A 116 0.53 -3.38 4.20
CA ALA A 116 1.29 -4.63 4.06
C ALA A 116 2.08 -4.95 5.33
N VAL A 117 2.73 -3.96 5.93
CA VAL A 117 3.45 -4.11 7.19
C VAL A 117 2.51 -4.58 8.29
N LYS A 118 1.34 -3.98 8.39
CA LYS A 118 0.32 -4.34 9.38
C LYS A 118 -0.18 -5.78 9.17
N ILE A 119 -0.48 -6.15 7.92
CA ILE A 119 -0.96 -7.50 7.58
C ILE A 119 0.06 -8.57 7.97
N LEU A 120 1.33 -8.34 7.66
CA LEU A 120 2.39 -9.32 7.91
C LEU A 120 2.98 -9.24 9.32
N GLY A 121 2.59 -8.25 10.13
CA GLY A 121 3.12 -8.09 11.48
C GLY A 121 4.60 -7.77 11.52
N ILE A 122 5.10 -7.02 10.54
CA ILE A 122 6.51 -6.65 10.45
C ILE A 122 6.85 -5.61 11.52
N ASP A 123 8.02 -5.74 12.17
CA ASP A 123 8.54 -4.71 13.07
C ASP A 123 8.99 -3.52 12.24
N ASP A 124 8.24 -2.43 12.32
CA ASP A 124 8.45 -1.23 11.52
C ASP A 124 9.15 -0.08 12.26
N SER A 125 9.82 -0.38 13.38
CA SER A 125 10.48 0.66 14.16
C SER A 125 11.50 1.47 13.35
N CYS A 126 12.16 0.86 12.38
CA CYS A 126 13.10 1.57 11.50
C CYS A 126 12.39 2.49 10.48
N LEU A 127 11.08 2.37 10.35
CA LEU A 127 10.28 3.17 9.40
C LEU A 127 9.63 4.39 10.05
N LYS A 128 9.81 4.58 11.36
CA LYS A 128 9.10 5.61 12.11
C LYS A 128 9.27 7.01 11.53
N ASP A 129 10.47 7.34 11.11
CA ASP A 129 10.80 8.68 10.59
C ASP A 129 10.96 8.69 9.06
N GLN A 130 10.57 7.61 8.39
CA GLN A 130 10.65 7.54 6.94
C GLN A 130 9.60 8.46 6.30
N GLN A 131 10.03 9.28 5.34
CA GLN A 131 9.26 10.39 4.77
C GLN A 131 7.89 10.00 4.22
N TYR A 132 7.77 8.82 3.58
CA TYR A 132 6.55 8.40 2.91
C TYR A 132 5.76 7.36 3.68
N TYR A 133 6.22 6.98 4.87
CA TYR A 133 5.59 5.93 5.67
C TYR A 133 4.64 6.53 6.70
N PRO A 134 3.34 6.26 6.63
CA PRO A 134 2.38 6.79 7.62
C PRO A 134 2.42 5.95 8.90
N TYR A 135 3.45 6.14 9.71
CA TYR A 135 3.73 5.33 10.90
C TYR A 135 2.56 5.31 11.89
N ASP A 136 1.98 6.48 12.19
CA ASP A 136 0.89 6.56 13.15
C ASP A 136 -0.34 5.82 12.66
N LEU A 137 -0.63 5.91 11.36
CA LEU A 137 -1.75 5.20 10.75
C LEU A 137 -1.50 3.68 10.76
N ALA A 138 -0.26 3.25 10.52
CA ALA A 138 0.10 1.83 10.59
C ALA A 138 -0.14 1.23 11.98
N HIS A 139 -0.08 2.07 13.02
CA HIS A 139 -0.27 1.67 14.42
C HIS A 139 -1.68 1.99 14.96
N PHE A 140 -2.57 2.47 14.10
CA PHE A 140 -3.96 2.71 14.49
C PHE A 140 -4.63 1.39 14.89
N LYS A 141 -5.37 1.42 15.99
CA LYS A 141 -6.19 0.29 16.47
C LYS A 141 -7.57 0.80 16.82
N LYS A 142 -8.57 0.13 16.29
CA LYS A 142 -9.97 0.47 16.53
C LYS A 142 -10.42 0.12 17.95
#